data_a36391eaa681a4d89bbf0ad55701fd50
#
_entry.id   a36391eaa681a4d89bbf0ad55701fd50
#
_cell.length_a   1.000
_cell.length_b   1.000
_cell.length_c   1.000
_cell.angle_alpha   90.00
_cell.angle_beta   90.00
_cell.angle_gamma   90.00
#
_symmetry.space_group_name_H-M   'P 1'
#
loop_
_entity.id
_entity.type
_entity.pdbx_description
1 polymer ?
#
loop_
_entity_poly.entity_id
_entity_poly.type
_entity_poly.pdbx_seq_one_letter_code
_entity_poly.pdbx_strand_id
1 'polypeptide(L)'
;MAAHPAVAQVWHPSLTTREHYDAVRRKGGGYGGLLSFVLKSPKKTPKVYDALRLSKGPGFGTPFTLVCPYTLLAHYQELEWAEGCGVPPHILRVSCGLEPAATLIAAFDEALSHA
;
A
#
# COMPACT_ATOMS: atom_id res chain seq x y z
N MET A 1 1.06 -4.27 9.19
CA MET A 1 1.60 -3.10 8.46
C MET A 1 1.48 -1.79 9.24
N ALA A 2 0.30 -1.32 9.59
CA ALA A 2 0.15 -0.04 10.31
C ALA A 2 0.93 0.05 11.63
N ALA A 3 1.14 -1.06 12.32
CA ALA A 3 1.93 -1.13 13.55
C ALA A 3 3.43 -1.37 13.32
N HIS A 4 3.89 -1.55 12.08
CA HIS A 4 5.29 -1.82 11.80
C HIS A 4 6.14 -0.56 12.01
N PRO A 5 7.29 -0.64 12.75
CA PRO A 5 8.08 0.53 13.13
C PRO A 5 8.65 1.32 11.96
N ALA A 6 8.90 0.68 10.81
CA ALA A 6 9.41 1.34 9.60
C ALA A 6 8.33 2.07 8.79
N VAL A 7 7.05 1.83 9.05
CA VAL A 7 5.92 2.44 8.32
C VAL A 7 5.55 3.76 8.98
N ALA A 8 5.45 4.82 8.17
CA ALA A 8 5.03 6.14 8.64
C ALA A 8 3.51 6.29 8.62
N GLN A 9 2.88 5.86 7.54
CA GLN A 9 1.44 6.00 7.36
C GLN A 9 0.88 4.91 6.45
N VAL A 10 -0.36 4.51 6.72
CA VAL A 10 -1.15 3.58 5.89
C VAL A 10 -2.50 4.23 5.60
N TRP A 11 -2.89 4.22 4.35
CA TRP A 11 -4.24 4.58 3.90
C TRP A 11 -5.02 3.30 3.58
N HIS A 12 -6.08 3.08 4.30
CA HIS A 12 -7.03 2.00 4.09
C HIS A 12 -8.38 2.41 4.67
N PRO A 13 -9.52 2.07 4.07
CA PRO A 13 -10.83 2.51 4.55
C PRO A 13 -11.15 2.18 6.01
N SER A 14 -10.51 1.15 6.58
CA SER A 14 -10.68 0.84 8.01
C SER A 14 -9.93 1.77 8.96
N LEU A 15 -8.96 2.57 8.45
CA LEU A 15 -8.10 3.47 9.23
C LEU A 15 -8.40 4.94 8.93
N THR A 16 -8.55 5.24 7.64
CA THR A 16 -8.86 6.59 7.14
C THR A 16 -10.25 6.55 6.53
N THR A 17 -11.05 7.56 6.61
CA THR A 17 -12.40 7.63 5.99
C THR A 17 -13.37 6.50 6.41
N ARG A 18 -13.14 5.85 7.54
CA ARG A 18 -13.91 4.71 8.02
C ARG A 18 -15.40 5.01 8.11
N GLU A 19 -15.76 6.18 8.62
CA GLU A 19 -17.14 6.63 8.78
C GLU A 19 -17.89 6.69 7.46
N HIS A 20 -17.25 7.20 6.39
CA HIS A 20 -17.86 7.26 5.07
C HIS A 20 -18.03 5.87 4.46
N TYR A 21 -17.06 5.00 4.69
CA TYR A 21 -17.11 3.62 4.20
C TYR A 21 -18.17 2.81 4.95
N ASP A 22 -18.28 2.95 6.27
CA ASP A 22 -19.28 2.27 7.09
C ASP A 22 -20.71 2.69 6.74
N ALA A 23 -20.93 3.92 6.26
CA ALA A 23 -22.24 4.40 5.82
C ALA A 23 -22.82 3.62 4.63
N VAL A 24 -21.96 3.05 3.77
CA VAL A 24 -22.36 2.32 2.56
C VAL A 24 -22.04 0.83 2.62
N ARG A 25 -21.23 0.41 3.57
CA ARG A 25 -20.79 -0.98 3.73
C ARG A 25 -21.94 -1.84 4.29
N ARG A 26 -22.19 -2.99 3.67
CA ARG A 26 -23.15 -3.95 4.26
C ARG A 26 -22.68 -4.43 5.63
N LYS A 27 -23.63 -4.74 6.52
CA LYS A 27 -23.34 -5.31 7.84
C LYS A 27 -22.49 -6.59 7.70
N GLY A 28 -21.40 -6.68 8.43
CA GLY A 28 -20.43 -7.79 8.37
C GLY A 28 -19.52 -7.82 7.14
N GLY A 29 -19.61 -6.87 6.23
CA GLY A 29 -18.69 -6.74 5.10
C GLY A 29 -17.29 -6.29 5.52
N GLY A 30 -16.26 -6.58 4.68
CA GLY A 30 -14.91 -6.07 4.85
C GLY A 30 -14.74 -4.64 4.36
N TYR A 31 -13.50 -4.14 4.38
CA TYR A 31 -13.12 -2.80 3.93
C TYR A 31 -12.36 -2.81 2.59
N GLY A 32 -12.42 -3.93 1.86
CA GLY A 32 -11.70 -4.12 0.59
C GLY A 32 -10.24 -4.50 0.78
N GLY A 33 -9.59 -4.80 -0.33
CA GLY A 33 -8.20 -5.27 -0.38
C GLY A 33 -7.21 -4.24 -0.94
N LEU A 34 -7.61 -2.98 -1.10
CA LEU A 34 -6.73 -1.94 -1.62
C LEU A 34 -6.22 -1.06 -0.47
N LEU A 35 -4.91 -0.95 -0.37
CA LEU A 35 -4.26 -0.07 0.61
C LEU A 35 -3.05 0.63 0.00
N SER A 36 -2.63 1.71 0.64
CA SER A 36 -1.38 2.39 0.31
C SER A 36 -0.60 2.68 1.58
N PHE A 37 0.72 2.76 1.48
CA PHE A 37 1.57 3.10 2.62
C PHE A 37 2.84 3.83 2.19
N VAL A 38 3.45 4.50 3.15
CA VAL A 38 4.79 5.13 3.03
C VAL A 38 5.67 4.72 4.19
N LEU A 39 6.97 4.68 3.93
CA LEU A 39 7.98 4.42 4.94
C LEU A 39 8.41 5.71 5.64
N LYS A 40 8.88 5.59 6.89
CA LYS A 40 9.52 6.71 7.61
C LYS A 40 10.78 7.21 6.91
N SER A 41 11.48 6.31 6.21
CA SER A 41 12.63 6.65 5.38
C SER A 41 12.28 6.44 3.90
N PRO A 42 11.85 7.49 3.17
CA PRO A 42 11.49 7.38 1.75
C PRO A 42 12.61 6.81 0.88
N LYS A 43 13.87 7.11 1.21
CA LYS A 43 15.05 6.63 0.48
C LYS A 43 15.20 5.10 0.49
N LYS A 44 14.57 4.42 1.46
CA LYS A 44 14.58 2.95 1.55
C LYS A 44 13.44 2.27 0.78
N THR A 45 12.50 3.05 0.26
CA THR A 45 11.34 2.50 -0.47
C THR A 45 11.74 1.61 -1.66
N PRO A 46 12.73 1.98 -2.51
CA PRO A 46 13.14 1.10 -3.61
C PRO A 46 13.64 -0.26 -3.11
N LYS A 47 14.47 -0.25 -2.06
CA LYS A 47 15.01 -1.49 -1.49
C LYS A 47 13.91 -2.40 -0.91
N VAL A 48 12.95 -1.83 -0.19
CA VAL A 48 11.80 -2.58 0.33
C VAL A 48 10.93 -3.09 -0.81
N TYR A 49 10.67 -2.26 -1.82
CA TYR A 49 9.88 -2.65 -2.99
C TYR A 49 10.53 -3.81 -3.76
N ASP A 50 11.85 -3.77 -3.96
CA ASP A 50 12.59 -4.82 -4.65
C ASP A 50 12.60 -6.13 -3.85
N ALA A 51 12.69 -6.05 -2.52
CA ALA A 51 12.66 -7.20 -1.63
C ALA A 51 11.29 -7.88 -1.54
N LEU A 52 10.19 -7.17 -1.87
CA LEU A 52 8.86 -7.76 -1.90
C LEU A 52 8.76 -8.84 -2.98
N ARG A 53 8.62 -10.10 -2.56
CA ARG A 53 8.42 -11.26 -3.45
C ARG A 53 6.95 -11.42 -3.83
N LEU A 54 6.38 -10.35 -4.35
CA LEU A 54 4.99 -10.28 -4.84
C LEU A 54 5.00 -9.77 -6.28
N SER A 55 3.90 -10.01 -6.98
CA SER A 55 3.74 -9.49 -8.35
C SER A 55 3.75 -7.95 -8.34
N LYS A 56 4.39 -7.37 -9.34
CA LYS A 56 4.56 -5.92 -9.46
C LYS A 56 3.78 -5.39 -10.66
N GLY A 57 3.03 -4.32 -10.45
CA GLY A 57 2.26 -3.70 -11.52
C GLY A 57 1.14 -2.79 -11.05
N PRO A 58 0.60 -1.97 -11.95
CA PRO A 58 -0.39 -0.94 -11.64
C PRO A 58 -1.82 -1.48 -11.52
N GLY A 59 -2.06 -2.75 -11.85
CA GLY A 59 -3.39 -3.36 -11.79
C GLY A 59 -3.95 -3.47 -10.37
N PHE A 60 -5.22 -3.82 -10.27
CA PHE A 60 -5.90 -4.15 -9.01
C PHE A 60 -7.07 -5.11 -9.28
N GLY A 61 -7.57 -5.75 -8.22
CA GLY A 61 -8.68 -6.70 -8.34
C GLY A 61 -8.31 -8.05 -8.95
N THR A 62 -7.02 -8.38 -8.99
CA THR A 62 -6.52 -9.68 -9.44
C THR A 62 -6.57 -10.72 -8.32
N PRO A 63 -6.62 -12.04 -8.63
CA PRO A 63 -6.57 -13.09 -7.61
C PRO A 63 -5.23 -13.19 -6.89
N PHE A 64 -4.17 -12.54 -7.40
CA PHE A 64 -2.85 -12.43 -6.79
C PHE A 64 -2.56 -10.98 -6.40
N THR A 65 -1.79 -10.82 -5.35
CA THR A 65 -1.42 -9.50 -4.82
C THR A 65 -0.49 -8.75 -5.77
N LEU A 66 -0.83 -7.50 -6.04
CA LEU A 66 -0.03 -6.57 -6.84
C LEU A 66 0.45 -5.40 -5.99
N VAL A 67 1.71 -5.02 -6.19
CA VAL A 67 2.31 -3.85 -5.55
C VAL A 67 2.89 -2.93 -6.62
N CYS A 68 2.69 -1.63 -6.48
CA CYS A 68 3.30 -0.65 -7.36
C CYS A 68 3.73 0.64 -6.63
N PRO A 69 4.80 1.31 -7.08
CA PRO A 69 5.17 2.66 -6.64
C PRO A 69 4.25 3.66 -7.38
N TYR A 70 3.05 3.87 -6.83
CA TYR A 70 1.94 4.49 -7.55
C TYR A 70 2.27 5.87 -8.11
N THR A 71 2.80 6.78 -7.30
CA THR A 71 3.06 8.15 -7.75
C THR A 71 4.15 8.19 -8.81
N LEU A 72 5.19 7.35 -8.68
CA LEU A 72 6.25 7.24 -9.69
C LEU A 72 5.74 6.67 -11.01
N LEU A 73 4.75 5.78 -10.99
CA LEU A 73 4.17 5.23 -12.23
C LEU A 73 3.18 6.18 -12.90
N ALA A 74 2.32 6.80 -12.10
CA ALA A 74 1.19 7.58 -12.63
C ALA A 74 1.51 9.06 -12.83
N HIS A 75 2.45 9.62 -12.04
CA HIS A 75 2.71 11.07 -11.93
C HIS A 75 4.20 11.41 -11.99
N TYR A 76 5.02 10.61 -12.68
CA TYR A 76 6.49 10.79 -12.74
C TYR A 76 6.93 12.19 -13.15
N GLN A 77 6.22 12.83 -14.07
CA GLN A 77 6.55 14.15 -14.58
C GLN A 77 5.94 15.31 -13.76
N GLU A 78 5.15 15.00 -12.73
CA GLU A 78 4.42 15.97 -11.92
C GLU A 78 4.46 15.64 -10.42
N LEU A 79 5.60 15.11 -9.94
CA LEU A 79 5.75 14.64 -8.55
C LEU A 79 5.49 15.73 -7.52
N GLU A 80 5.97 16.95 -7.78
CA GLU A 80 5.77 18.11 -6.90
C GLU A 80 4.28 18.50 -6.80
N TRP A 81 3.57 18.45 -7.94
CA TRP A 81 2.14 18.70 -7.96
C TRP A 81 1.39 17.62 -7.17
N ALA A 82 1.71 16.34 -7.38
CA ALA A 82 1.10 15.24 -6.66
C ALA A 82 1.35 15.34 -5.15
N GLU A 83 2.56 15.72 -4.74
CA GLU A 83 2.90 15.94 -3.34
C GLU A 83 2.11 17.12 -2.76
N GLY A 84 1.96 18.20 -3.49
CA GLY A 84 1.13 19.35 -3.13
C GLY A 84 -0.35 18.99 -2.96
N CYS A 85 -0.83 17.94 -3.66
CA CYS A 85 -2.17 17.36 -3.49
C CYS A 85 -2.24 16.32 -2.34
N GLY A 86 -1.18 16.11 -1.58
CA GLY A 86 -1.13 15.19 -0.44
C GLY A 86 -0.80 13.75 -0.83
N VAL A 87 -0.29 13.50 -2.04
CA VAL A 87 0.12 12.18 -2.51
C VAL A 87 1.65 12.08 -2.52
N PRO A 88 2.27 11.39 -1.53
CA PRO A 88 3.73 11.32 -1.43
C PRO A 88 4.38 10.64 -2.66
N PRO A 89 5.57 11.12 -3.10
CA PRO A 89 6.27 10.55 -4.26
C PRO A 89 6.62 9.06 -4.11
N HIS A 90 6.90 8.61 -2.88
CA HIS A 90 7.32 7.24 -2.58
C HIS A 90 6.20 6.36 -2.01
N ILE A 91 4.95 6.65 -2.33
CA ILE A 91 3.82 5.82 -1.91
C ILE A 91 3.82 4.47 -2.63
N LEU A 92 3.67 3.40 -1.86
CA LEU A 92 3.43 2.06 -2.39
C LEU A 92 1.94 1.75 -2.26
N ARG A 93 1.31 1.36 -3.38
CA ARG A 93 -0.06 0.87 -3.41
C ARG A 93 -0.05 -0.65 -3.50
N VAL A 94 -0.87 -1.28 -2.70
CA VAL A 94 -1.06 -2.73 -2.64
C VAL A 94 -2.50 -3.07 -2.98
N SER A 95 -2.69 -3.95 -3.94
CA SER A 95 -3.96 -4.62 -4.20
C SER A 95 -3.84 -6.05 -3.72
N CYS A 96 -4.41 -6.37 -2.57
CA CYS A 96 -4.38 -7.72 -1.99
C CYS A 96 -5.19 -8.70 -2.86
N GLY A 97 -4.58 -9.82 -3.17
CA GLY A 97 -5.21 -10.95 -3.83
C GLY A 97 -5.89 -11.92 -2.87
N LEU A 98 -5.95 -13.17 -3.27
CA LEU A 98 -6.60 -14.24 -2.52
C LEU A 98 -5.60 -15.15 -1.78
N GLU A 99 -4.32 -14.75 -1.71
CA GLU A 99 -3.31 -15.49 -0.96
C GLU A 99 -3.68 -15.53 0.54
N PRO A 100 -3.29 -16.61 1.25
CA PRO A 100 -3.47 -16.66 2.70
C PRO A 100 -2.85 -15.44 3.39
N ALA A 101 -3.57 -14.83 4.32
CA ALA A 101 -3.12 -13.62 5.02
C ALA A 101 -1.74 -13.79 5.67
N ALA A 102 -1.45 -14.98 6.23
CA ALA A 102 -0.16 -15.30 6.83
C ALA A 102 1.00 -15.19 5.81
N THR A 103 0.78 -15.62 4.57
CA THR A 103 1.76 -15.52 3.49
C THR A 103 2.07 -14.08 3.15
N LEU A 104 1.03 -13.25 3.01
CA LEU A 104 1.20 -11.82 2.74
C LEU A 104 1.91 -11.09 3.90
N ILE A 105 1.49 -11.39 5.14
CA ILE A 105 2.13 -10.80 6.33
C ILE A 105 3.61 -11.12 6.35
N ALA A 106 3.99 -12.39 6.17
CA ALA A 106 5.39 -12.80 6.15
C ALA A 106 6.20 -12.12 5.03
N ALA A 107 5.64 -12.00 3.82
CA ALA A 107 6.29 -11.32 2.70
C ALA A 107 6.53 -9.83 2.99
N PHE A 108 5.57 -9.15 3.60
CA PHE A 108 5.74 -7.75 3.99
C PHE A 108 6.70 -7.58 5.16
N ASP A 109 6.67 -8.44 6.17
CA ASP A 109 7.59 -8.38 7.31
C ASP A 109 9.04 -8.60 6.86
N GLU A 110 9.28 -9.59 5.97
CA GLU A 110 10.59 -9.82 5.37
C GLU A 110 11.07 -8.57 4.61
N ALA A 111 10.26 -8.03 3.72
CA ALA A 111 10.64 -6.87 2.93
C ALA A 111 10.87 -5.62 3.80
N LEU A 112 10.02 -5.36 4.78
CA LEU A 112 10.13 -4.23 5.70
C LEU A 112 11.34 -4.33 6.65
N SER A 113 11.93 -5.51 6.83
CA SER A 113 13.19 -5.66 7.57
C SER A 113 14.36 -4.93 6.90
N HIS A 114 14.24 -4.60 5.61
CA HIS A 114 15.22 -3.80 4.86
C HIS A 114 15.00 -2.28 4.97
N ALA A 115 13.99 -1.84 5.70
CA ALA A 115 13.65 -0.44 5.85
C ALA A 115 14.53 0.30 6.88
#